data_5477d079f239dca43b997257d7743604
#
_entry.id   5477d079f239dca43b997257d7743604
#
_cell.length_a   1.000
_cell.length_b   1.000
_cell.length_c   1.000
_cell.angle_alpha   90.00
_cell.angle_beta   90.00
_cell.angle_gamma   90.00
#
_symmetry.space_group_name_H-M   'P 1'
#
loop_
_entity.id
_entity.type
_entity.pdbx_description
1 polymer ?
#
loop_
_entity_poly.entity_id
_entity_poly.type
_entity_poly.pdbx_seq_one_letter_code
_entity_poly.pdbx_strand_id
1 'polypeptide(L)'
;MLFSAHAGGGFATGNQANTYYVGLGWAGIVSAIVAMLLLTLTMREAMIMYNSRGLTSYKQLFETLYHPFDKIEWLFEIFFYIMVLMAVAAAISGAASALRSYFGVNYYLGVVAVGCLVLLLTIFGAGIVRAASTYMGIAILVTAITIYAIGIFKSESPLFTVLSADFRTTGFANVPKAIFLSLIHISEPTRH
;
A
#
# COMPACT_ATOMS: atom_id res chain seq x y z
N MET A 1 2.95 -8.90 8.32
CA MET A 1 3.64 -7.61 8.35
C MET A 1 3.76 -6.94 6.99
N LEU A 2 4.35 -7.55 5.97
CA LEU A 2 4.55 -6.91 4.65
C LEU A 2 3.22 -6.50 4.00
N PHE A 3 2.21 -7.36 4.02
CA PHE A 3 0.86 -7.05 3.53
C PHE A 3 0.21 -5.90 4.30
N SER A 4 0.32 -5.89 5.64
CA SER A 4 -0.25 -4.84 6.48
C SER A 4 0.42 -3.47 6.25
N ALA A 5 1.72 -3.47 5.98
CA ALA A 5 2.44 -2.25 5.65
C ALA A 5 2.09 -1.70 4.25
N HIS A 6 1.74 -2.60 3.32
CA HIS A 6 1.35 -2.23 1.95
C HIS A 6 -0.13 -1.80 1.84
N ALA A 7 -0.99 -2.35 2.68
CA ALA A 7 -2.40 -2.01 2.77
C ALA A 7 -2.62 -0.71 3.55
N GLY A 8 -2.14 0.41 3.03
CA GLY A 8 -2.35 1.73 3.62
C GLY A 8 -3.80 2.23 3.52
N GLY A 9 -4.06 3.45 4.01
CA GLY A 9 -5.40 4.04 4.03
C GLY A 9 -6.08 4.12 2.64
N GLY A 10 -5.31 4.32 1.57
CA GLY A 10 -5.85 4.33 0.21
C GLY A 10 -6.36 2.96 -0.25
N PHE A 11 -5.74 1.87 0.18
CA PHE A 11 -6.23 0.52 -0.07
C PHE A 11 -7.49 0.22 0.77
N ALA A 12 -7.51 0.62 2.02
CA ALA A 12 -8.63 0.42 2.92
C ALA A 12 -9.91 1.14 2.45
N THR A 13 -9.76 2.29 1.78
CA THR A 13 -10.89 3.03 1.17
C THR A 13 -11.31 2.49 -0.20
N GLY A 14 -10.56 1.55 -0.78
CA GLY A 14 -10.76 1.04 -2.13
C GLY A 14 -10.36 2.01 -3.24
N ASN A 15 -9.97 3.23 -2.93
CA ASN A 15 -9.64 4.25 -3.92
C ASN A 15 -8.41 3.88 -4.75
N GLN A 16 -7.38 3.34 -4.12
CA GLN A 16 -6.20 2.83 -4.83
C GLN A 16 -6.56 1.68 -5.78
N ALA A 17 -7.36 0.72 -5.30
CA ALA A 17 -7.79 -0.40 -6.13
C ALA A 17 -8.58 0.09 -7.35
N ASN A 18 -9.47 1.06 -7.17
CA ASN A 18 -10.27 1.62 -8.24
C ASN A 18 -9.41 2.40 -9.25
N THR A 19 -8.52 3.27 -8.78
CA THR A 19 -7.73 4.16 -9.63
C THR A 19 -6.66 3.41 -10.44
N TYR A 20 -5.96 2.47 -9.80
CA TYR A 20 -4.78 1.82 -10.41
C TYR A 20 -5.08 0.48 -11.07
N TYR A 21 -6.18 -0.17 -10.69
CA TYR A 21 -6.49 -1.51 -11.20
C TYR A 21 -7.83 -1.59 -11.89
N VAL A 22 -8.93 -1.27 -11.19
CA VAL A 22 -10.29 -1.42 -11.75
C VAL A 22 -10.52 -0.49 -12.93
N GLY A 23 -10.09 0.77 -12.84
CA GLY A 23 -10.22 1.76 -13.92
C GLY A 23 -9.43 1.44 -15.20
N LEU A 24 -8.53 0.45 -15.15
CA LEU A 24 -7.74 -0.02 -16.29
C LEU A 24 -8.29 -1.32 -16.91
N GLY A 25 -9.40 -1.84 -16.38
CA GLY A 25 -10.02 -3.06 -16.86
C GLY A 25 -9.09 -4.27 -16.77
N TRP A 26 -9.06 -5.11 -17.81
CA TRP A 26 -8.22 -6.30 -17.85
C TRP A 26 -6.71 -5.98 -17.71
N ALA A 27 -6.27 -4.83 -18.22
CA ALA A 27 -4.89 -4.38 -18.09
C ALA A 27 -4.48 -4.14 -16.63
N GLY A 28 -5.44 -3.85 -15.73
CA GLY A 28 -5.22 -3.73 -14.30
C GLY A 28 -4.74 -5.03 -13.65
N ILE A 29 -5.18 -6.19 -14.13
CA ILE A 29 -4.71 -7.50 -13.64
C ILE A 29 -3.24 -7.69 -13.98
N VAL A 30 -2.86 -7.41 -15.22
CA VAL A 30 -1.46 -7.50 -15.67
C VAL A 30 -0.59 -6.53 -14.86
N SER A 31 -1.05 -5.30 -14.67
CA SER A 31 -0.37 -4.27 -13.88
C SER A 31 -0.16 -4.72 -12.43
N ALA A 32 -1.16 -5.32 -11.80
CA ALA A 32 -1.05 -5.82 -10.42
C ALA A 32 -0.01 -6.94 -10.29
N ILE A 33 0.01 -7.88 -11.24
CA ILE A 33 1.01 -8.97 -11.25
C ILE A 33 2.41 -8.41 -11.43
N VAL A 34 2.61 -7.50 -12.39
CA VAL A 34 3.92 -6.87 -12.66
C VAL A 34 4.39 -6.06 -11.44
N ALA A 35 3.51 -5.27 -10.84
CA ALA A 35 3.81 -4.48 -9.65
C ALA A 35 4.27 -5.36 -8.49
N MET A 36 3.53 -6.44 -8.19
CA MET A 36 3.87 -7.35 -7.11
C MET A 36 5.16 -8.13 -7.39
N LEU A 37 5.40 -8.50 -8.64
CA LEU A 37 6.62 -9.18 -9.04
C LEU A 37 7.84 -8.27 -8.87
N LEU A 38 7.76 -7.02 -9.33
CA LEU A 38 8.84 -6.04 -9.19
C LEU A 38 9.10 -5.71 -7.71
N LEU A 39 8.05 -5.53 -6.91
CA LEU A 39 8.18 -5.31 -5.47
C LEU A 39 8.87 -6.49 -4.79
N THR A 40 8.49 -7.72 -5.15
CA THR A 40 9.10 -8.94 -4.59
C THR A 40 10.57 -9.04 -4.97
N LEU A 41 10.92 -8.73 -6.21
CA LEU A 41 12.31 -8.75 -6.67
C LEU A 41 13.16 -7.70 -5.96
N THR A 42 12.67 -6.47 -5.83
CA THR A 42 13.39 -5.41 -5.10
C THR A 42 13.58 -5.74 -3.62
N MET A 43 12.55 -6.27 -2.98
CA MET A 43 12.66 -6.73 -1.58
C MET A 43 13.62 -7.90 -1.42
N ARG A 44 13.62 -8.83 -2.36
CA ARG A 44 14.56 -9.96 -2.37
C ARG A 44 16.00 -9.46 -2.47
N GLU A 45 16.30 -8.58 -3.41
CA GLU A 45 17.66 -8.03 -3.58
C GLU A 45 18.11 -7.22 -2.36
N ALA A 46 17.22 -6.43 -1.77
CA ALA A 46 17.49 -5.72 -0.53
C ALA A 46 17.82 -6.70 0.62
N MET A 47 17.05 -7.77 0.78
CA MET A 47 17.31 -8.79 1.80
C MET A 47 18.65 -9.54 1.58
N ILE A 48 18.97 -9.87 0.33
CA ILE A 48 20.26 -10.50 -0.02
C ILE A 48 21.40 -9.56 0.35
N MET A 49 21.28 -8.27 0.02
CA MET A 49 22.29 -7.27 0.36
C MET A 49 22.45 -7.11 1.88
N TYR A 50 21.35 -7.06 2.63
CA TYR A 50 21.37 -7.01 4.09
C TYR A 50 22.13 -8.20 4.69
N ASN A 51 21.80 -9.41 4.26
CA ASN A 51 22.40 -10.63 4.79
C ASN A 51 23.88 -10.81 4.35
N SER A 52 24.19 -10.52 3.10
CA SER A 52 25.54 -10.73 2.56
C SER A 52 26.57 -9.75 3.10
N ARG A 53 26.13 -8.52 3.44
CA ARG A 53 27.00 -7.45 3.94
C ARG A 53 26.89 -7.22 5.46
N GLY A 54 26.02 -7.96 6.14
CA GLY A 54 25.80 -7.81 7.58
C GLY A 54 25.27 -6.44 7.97
N LEU A 55 24.45 -5.81 7.10
CA LEU A 55 23.92 -4.48 7.34
C LEU A 55 22.93 -4.52 8.51
N THR A 56 22.93 -3.49 9.35
CA THR A 56 22.09 -3.39 10.54
C THR A 56 21.06 -2.27 10.43
N SER A 57 21.23 -1.33 9.49
CA SER A 57 20.32 -0.20 9.29
C SER A 57 20.05 0.07 7.81
N TYR A 58 18.91 0.68 7.53
CA TYR A 58 18.55 1.11 6.17
C TYR A 58 19.56 2.15 5.64
N LYS A 59 20.12 2.98 6.49
CA LYS A 59 21.14 3.97 6.16
C LYS A 59 22.35 3.34 5.50
N GLN A 60 22.90 2.31 6.11
CA GLN A 60 24.03 1.54 5.54
C GLN A 60 23.68 0.91 4.19
N LEU A 61 22.43 0.50 4.00
CA LEU A 61 21.95 -0.02 2.71
C LEU A 61 22.06 1.06 1.62
N PHE A 62 21.60 2.28 1.91
CA PHE A 62 21.65 3.38 0.94
C PHE A 62 23.07 3.91 0.70
N GLU A 63 23.89 4.03 1.73
CA GLU A 63 25.32 4.35 1.60
C GLU A 63 26.00 3.34 0.64
N THR A 64 25.70 2.06 0.82
CA THR A 64 26.23 1.00 -0.03
C THR A 64 25.72 1.08 -1.47
N LEU A 65 24.44 1.42 -1.66
CA LEU A 65 23.81 1.47 -2.97
C LEU A 65 24.30 2.67 -3.79
N TYR A 66 24.55 3.80 -3.13
CA TYR A 66 24.96 5.05 -3.78
C TYR A 66 26.48 5.26 -3.85
N HIS A 67 27.26 4.30 -3.35
CA HIS A 67 28.73 4.41 -3.48
C HIS A 67 29.14 4.60 -4.97
N PRO A 68 30.01 5.61 -5.32
CA PRO A 68 30.86 6.47 -4.47
C PRO A 68 30.19 7.79 -4.02
N PHE A 69 28.90 8.00 -4.26
CA PHE A 69 28.18 9.23 -3.92
C PHE A 69 27.44 9.12 -2.59
N ASP A 70 28.11 8.64 -1.54
CA ASP A 70 27.53 8.36 -0.22
C ASP A 70 26.78 9.56 0.39
N LYS A 71 27.20 10.79 0.01
CA LYS A 71 26.54 12.02 0.45
C LYS A 71 25.10 12.22 -0.06
N ILE A 72 24.64 11.46 -1.05
CA ILE A 72 23.27 11.55 -1.54
C ILE A 72 22.28 10.90 -0.56
N GLU A 73 22.76 10.09 0.36
CA GLU A 73 21.96 9.42 1.38
C GLU A 73 21.07 10.38 2.17
N TRP A 74 21.58 11.60 2.52
CA TRP A 74 20.77 12.58 3.24
C TRP A 74 19.50 13.02 2.48
N LEU A 75 19.55 13.04 1.15
CA LEU A 75 18.38 13.36 0.34
C LEU A 75 17.30 12.27 0.46
N PHE A 76 17.75 11.01 0.51
CA PHE A 76 16.86 9.89 0.75
C PHE A 76 16.27 9.91 2.17
N GLU A 77 17.06 10.32 3.16
CA GLU A 77 16.62 10.44 4.55
C GLU A 77 15.51 11.49 4.69
N ILE A 78 15.67 12.66 4.05
CA ILE A 78 14.62 13.70 3.98
C ILE A 78 13.36 13.13 3.29
N PHE A 79 13.52 12.48 2.16
CA PHE A 79 12.41 11.86 1.45
C PHE A 79 11.69 10.84 2.34
N PHE A 80 12.42 10.01 3.05
CA PHE A 80 11.87 9.03 3.98
C PHE A 80 11.05 9.68 5.09
N TYR A 81 11.55 10.74 5.73
CA TYR A 81 10.80 11.47 6.76
C TYR A 81 9.51 12.10 6.21
N ILE A 82 9.58 12.69 5.03
CA ILE A 82 8.39 13.26 4.38
C ILE A 82 7.37 12.15 4.11
N MET A 83 7.80 11.00 3.58
CA MET A 83 6.94 9.86 3.29
C MET A 83 6.28 9.30 4.56
N VAL A 84 7.02 9.15 5.64
CA VAL A 84 6.48 8.69 6.93
C VAL A 84 5.45 9.68 7.46
N LEU A 85 5.74 10.98 7.41
CA LEU A 85 4.81 12.02 7.85
C LEU A 85 3.49 11.97 7.06
N MET A 86 3.59 11.87 5.74
CA MET A 86 2.43 11.77 4.85
C MET A 86 1.62 10.49 5.11
N ALA A 87 2.29 9.36 5.32
CA ALA A 87 1.63 8.09 5.61
C ALA A 87 0.86 8.13 6.93
N VAL A 88 1.46 8.70 7.98
CA VAL A 88 0.80 8.86 9.29
C VAL A 88 -0.38 9.82 9.19
N ALA A 89 -0.21 10.95 8.51
CA ALA A 89 -1.29 11.92 8.30
C ALA A 89 -2.47 11.31 7.53
N ALA A 90 -2.20 10.56 6.46
CA ALA A 90 -3.22 9.85 5.69
C ALA A 90 -3.94 8.79 6.53
N ALA A 91 -3.22 8.03 7.36
CA ALA A 91 -3.81 7.03 8.23
C ALA A 91 -4.74 7.66 9.29
N ILE A 92 -4.31 8.74 9.94
CA ILE A 92 -5.12 9.47 10.94
C ILE A 92 -6.36 10.07 10.27
N SER A 93 -6.20 10.71 9.12
CA SER A 93 -7.31 11.31 8.35
C SER A 93 -8.31 10.25 7.89
N GLY A 94 -7.83 9.12 7.37
CA GLY A 94 -8.67 8.00 6.94
C GLY A 94 -9.47 7.39 8.10
N ALA A 95 -8.82 7.16 9.25
CA ALA A 95 -9.50 6.66 10.45
C ALA A 95 -10.53 7.66 10.99
N ALA A 96 -10.21 8.95 11.03
CA ALA A 96 -11.15 9.99 11.45
C ALA A 96 -12.36 10.09 10.49
N SER A 97 -12.13 9.95 9.19
CA SER A 97 -13.22 9.90 8.19
C SER A 97 -14.11 8.69 8.36
N ALA A 98 -13.53 7.51 8.66
CA ALA A 98 -14.30 6.32 8.98
C ALA A 98 -15.15 6.49 10.24
N LEU A 99 -14.57 7.03 11.33
CA LEU A 99 -15.32 7.36 12.55
C LEU A 99 -16.48 8.30 12.29
N ARG A 100 -16.28 9.33 11.46
CA ARG A 100 -17.34 10.24 11.05
C ARG A 100 -18.44 9.51 10.27
N SER A 101 -18.09 8.67 9.31
CA SER A 101 -19.05 7.99 8.44
C SER A 101 -19.88 6.93 9.15
N TYR A 102 -19.27 6.17 10.07
CA TYR A 102 -19.95 5.05 10.75
C TYR A 102 -20.57 5.44 12.08
N PHE A 103 -19.96 6.36 12.82
CA PHE A 103 -20.40 6.72 14.18
C PHE A 103 -20.92 8.17 14.28
N GLY A 104 -20.88 8.96 13.22
CA GLY A 104 -21.32 10.36 13.23
C GLY A 104 -20.43 11.29 14.06
N VAL A 105 -19.23 10.86 14.47
CA VAL A 105 -18.30 11.65 15.28
C VAL A 105 -17.81 12.84 14.48
N ASN A 106 -17.62 14.00 15.14
CA ASN A 106 -17.03 15.16 14.50
C ASN A 106 -15.62 14.81 13.99
N TYR A 107 -15.32 15.18 12.74
CA TYR A 107 -14.06 14.84 12.08
C TYR A 107 -12.83 15.29 12.89
N TYR A 108 -12.82 16.53 13.37
CA TYR A 108 -11.68 17.06 14.13
C TYR A 108 -11.47 16.33 15.46
N LEU A 109 -12.56 15.95 16.10
CA LEU A 109 -12.52 15.16 17.33
C LEU A 109 -11.99 13.75 17.05
N GLY A 110 -12.38 13.16 15.92
CA GLY A 110 -11.82 11.91 15.42
C GLY A 110 -10.32 12.00 15.16
N VAL A 111 -9.85 13.07 14.52
CA VAL A 111 -8.40 13.30 14.26
C VAL A 111 -7.62 13.37 15.56
N VAL A 112 -8.10 14.13 16.55
CA VAL A 112 -7.44 14.25 17.86
C VAL A 112 -7.42 12.89 18.58
N ALA A 113 -8.54 12.20 18.63
CA ALA A 113 -8.64 10.90 19.31
C ALA A 113 -7.71 9.85 18.68
N VAL A 114 -7.71 9.72 17.35
CA VAL A 114 -6.84 8.79 16.63
C VAL A 114 -5.38 9.20 16.76
N GLY A 115 -5.07 10.50 16.67
CA GLY A 115 -3.70 11.02 16.85
C GLY A 115 -3.15 10.73 18.24
N CYS A 116 -3.94 10.94 19.29
CA CYS A 116 -3.58 10.57 20.66
C CYS A 116 -3.38 9.06 20.81
N LEU A 117 -4.24 8.23 20.22
CA LEU A 117 -4.10 6.80 20.24
C LEU A 117 -2.79 6.34 19.56
N VAL A 118 -2.48 6.88 18.39
CA VAL A 118 -1.23 6.60 17.67
C VAL A 118 -0.02 7.01 18.51
N LEU A 119 -0.06 8.19 19.13
CA LEU A 119 1.02 8.66 20.01
C LEU A 119 1.22 7.72 21.21
N LEU A 120 0.16 7.35 21.89
CA LEU A 120 0.23 6.43 23.03
C LEU A 120 0.78 5.06 22.62
N LEU A 121 0.31 4.52 21.48
CA LEU A 121 0.81 3.25 20.94
C LEU A 121 2.30 3.34 20.54
N THR A 122 2.75 4.48 20.04
CA THR A 122 4.15 4.69 19.68
C THR A 122 5.04 4.73 20.94
N ILE A 123 4.58 5.36 22.01
CA ILE A 123 5.37 5.50 23.26
C ILE A 123 5.41 4.17 24.03
N PHE A 124 4.27 3.50 24.16
CA PHE A 124 4.12 2.38 25.10
C PHE A 124 3.98 1.02 24.44
N GLY A 125 3.81 0.95 23.11
CA GLY A 125 3.19 -0.20 22.49
C GLY A 125 3.90 -0.84 21.31
N ALA A 126 5.21 -0.64 21.10
CA ALA A 126 5.88 -1.24 19.92
C ALA A 126 5.68 -2.75 19.79
N GLY A 127 5.68 -3.49 20.89
CA GLY A 127 5.38 -4.93 20.91
C GLY A 127 3.91 -5.23 20.62
N ILE A 128 3.00 -4.47 21.21
CA ILE A 128 1.55 -4.61 21.04
C ILE A 128 1.16 -4.27 19.61
N VAL A 129 1.71 -3.18 19.06
CA VAL A 129 1.46 -2.76 17.67
C VAL A 129 1.92 -3.84 16.69
N ARG A 130 3.06 -4.47 16.94
CA ARG A 130 3.56 -5.56 16.07
C ARG A 130 2.65 -6.78 16.07
N ALA A 131 2.17 -7.19 17.23
CA ALA A 131 1.22 -8.28 17.36
C ALA A 131 -0.14 -7.93 16.74
N ALA A 132 -0.69 -6.76 17.10
CA ALA A 132 -1.96 -6.28 16.57
C ALA A 132 -1.95 -6.15 15.04
N SER A 133 -0.87 -5.62 14.45
CA SER A 133 -0.72 -5.50 12.99
C SER A 133 -0.79 -6.85 12.28
N THR A 134 -0.32 -7.92 12.91
CA THR A 134 -0.39 -9.27 12.32
C THR A 134 -1.84 -9.75 12.29
N TYR A 135 -2.57 -9.65 13.40
CA TYR A 135 -3.98 -10.05 13.47
C TYR A 135 -4.88 -9.19 12.57
N MET A 136 -4.66 -7.87 12.56
CA MET A 136 -5.39 -6.96 11.68
C MET A 136 -5.10 -7.26 10.20
N GLY A 137 -3.86 -7.56 9.84
CA GLY A 137 -3.48 -7.96 8.48
C GLY A 137 -4.21 -9.22 8.01
N ILE A 138 -4.34 -10.23 8.88
CA ILE A 138 -5.11 -11.45 8.60
C ILE A 138 -6.60 -11.11 8.45
N ALA A 139 -7.15 -10.31 9.36
CA ALA A 139 -8.57 -9.92 9.32
C ALA A 139 -8.91 -9.16 8.03
N ILE A 140 -8.07 -8.21 7.61
CA ILE A 140 -8.22 -7.47 6.35
C ILE A 140 -8.17 -8.43 5.15
N LEU A 141 -7.21 -9.36 5.15
CA LEU A 141 -7.08 -10.33 4.06
C LEU A 141 -8.33 -11.22 3.94
N VAL A 142 -8.80 -11.78 5.06
CA VAL A 142 -10.01 -12.61 5.09
C VAL A 142 -11.23 -11.81 4.64
N THR A 143 -11.39 -10.60 5.14
CA THR A 143 -12.52 -9.72 4.77
C THR A 143 -12.47 -9.38 3.28
N ALA A 144 -11.31 -9.04 2.75
CA ALA A 144 -11.14 -8.73 1.33
C ALA A 144 -11.48 -9.93 0.45
N ILE A 145 -10.95 -11.11 0.77
CA ILE A 145 -11.27 -12.35 0.03
C ILE A 145 -12.77 -12.63 0.07
N THR A 146 -13.41 -12.46 1.24
CA THR A 146 -14.84 -12.69 1.40
C THR A 146 -15.67 -11.73 0.55
N ILE A 147 -15.33 -10.43 0.57
CA ILE A 147 -16.04 -9.42 -0.24
C ILE A 147 -15.89 -9.72 -1.73
N TYR A 148 -14.67 -10.04 -2.20
CA TYR A 148 -14.45 -10.38 -3.60
C TYR A 148 -15.15 -11.66 -4.01
N ALA A 149 -15.12 -12.69 -3.16
CA ALA A 149 -15.83 -13.93 -3.42
C ALA A 149 -17.35 -13.68 -3.55
N ILE A 150 -17.96 -12.98 -2.59
CA ILE A 150 -19.38 -12.62 -2.65
C ILE A 150 -19.67 -11.79 -3.90
N GLY A 151 -18.83 -10.83 -4.26
CA GLY A 151 -18.98 -10.01 -5.46
C GLY A 151 -18.99 -10.85 -6.74
N ILE A 152 -18.07 -11.82 -6.85
CA ILE A 152 -18.00 -12.73 -8.00
C ILE A 152 -19.23 -13.64 -8.06
N PHE A 153 -19.66 -14.24 -6.94
CA PHE A 153 -20.80 -15.14 -6.91
C PHE A 153 -22.15 -14.45 -7.12
N LYS A 154 -22.28 -13.17 -6.70
CA LYS A 154 -23.50 -12.38 -6.90
C LYS A 154 -23.52 -11.60 -8.22
N SER A 155 -22.44 -11.60 -8.97
CA SER A 155 -22.38 -10.93 -10.27
C SER A 155 -23.31 -11.62 -11.27
N GLU A 156 -24.17 -10.85 -11.91
CA GLU A 156 -25.06 -11.33 -12.98
C GLU A 156 -24.28 -11.74 -14.24
N SER A 157 -23.08 -11.22 -14.41
CA SER A 157 -22.22 -11.51 -15.55
C SER A 157 -21.00 -12.32 -15.11
N PRO A 158 -20.69 -13.46 -15.77
CA PRO A 158 -19.49 -14.23 -15.49
C PRO A 158 -18.24 -13.35 -15.65
N LEU A 159 -17.32 -13.43 -14.70
CA LEU A 159 -16.06 -12.66 -14.70
C LEU A 159 -15.33 -12.73 -16.03
N PHE A 160 -15.28 -13.94 -16.62
CA PHE A 160 -14.60 -14.17 -17.89
C PHE A 160 -15.24 -13.42 -19.05
N THR A 161 -16.57 -13.31 -19.06
CA THR A 161 -17.31 -12.56 -20.09
C THR A 161 -17.00 -11.06 -20.00
N VAL A 162 -16.99 -10.51 -18.80
CA VAL A 162 -16.66 -9.09 -18.57
C VAL A 162 -15.22 -8.79 -19.02
N LEU A 163 -14.26 -9.62 -18.61
CA LEU A 163 -12.86 -9.44 -18.98
C LEU A 163 -12.63 -9.59 -20.48
N SER A 164 -13.29 -10.55 -21.14
CA SER A 164 -13.15 -10.75 -22.57
C SER A 164 -13.80 -9.63 -23.39
N ALA A 165 -14.90 -9.07 -22.92
CA ALA A 165 -15.55 -7.93 -23.54
C ALA A 165 -14.66 -6.67 -23.42
N ASP A 166 -14.08 -6.43 -22.25
CA ASP A 166 -13.16 -5.33 -22.03
C ASP A 166 -11.88 -5.46 -22.89
N PHE A 167 -11.31 -6.66 -22.98
CA PHE A 167 -10.18 -6.93 -23.87
C PHE A 167 -10.49 -6.66 -25.34
N ARG A 168 -11.69 -7.01 -25.81
CA ARG A 168 -12.12 -6.75 -27.19
C ARG A 168 -12.28 -5.27 -27.50
N THR A 169 -12.68 -4.47 -26.51
CA THR A 169 -12.89 -3.02 -26.68
C THR A 169 -11.61 -2.21 -26.54
N THR A 170 -10.77 -2.53 -25.56
CA THR A 170 -9.57 -1.75 -25.20
C THR A 170 -8.28 -2.32 -25.77
N GLY A 171 -8.25 -3.63 -26.06
CA GLY A 171 -7.04 -4.32 -26.54
C GLY A 171 -5.83 -4.05 -25.64
N PHE A 172 -4.67 -3.86 -26.23
CA PHE A 172 -3.41 -3.56 -25.51
C PHE A 172 -3.17 -2.06 -25.24
N ALA A 173 -4.10 -1.19 -25.61
CA ALA A 173 -3.89 0.28 -25.52
C ALA A 173 -3.59 0.76 -24.08
N ASN A 174 -4.20 0.15 -23.09
CA ASN A 174 -4.05 0.53 -21.68
C ASN A 174 -2.86 -0.13 -20.98
N VAL A 175 -2.20 -1.12 -21.57
CA VAL A 175 -1.11 -1.87 -20.93
C VAL A 175 0.10 -0.99 -20.58
N PRO A 176 0.64 -0.14 -21.46
CA PRO A 176 1.74 0.75 -21.12
C PRO A 176 1.39 1.69 -19.98
N LYS A 177 0.18 2.26 -20.00
CA LYS A 177 -0.34 3.12 -18.94
C LYS A 177 -0.50 2.36 -17.62
N ALA A 178 -1.00 1.14 -17.67
CA ALA A 178 -1.17 0.29 -16.51
C ALA A 178 0.17 -0.06 -15.84
N ILE A 179 1.18 -0.43 -16.64
CA ILE A 179 2.53 -0.71 -16.14
C ILE A 179 3.15 0.56 -15.52
N PHE A 180 3.04 1.70 -16.20
CA PHE A 180 3.58 2.96 -15.69
C PHE A 180 2.93 3.38 -14.37
N LEU A 181 1.60 3.31 -14.27
CA LEU A 181 0.88 3.61 -13.04
C LEU A 181 1.19 2.64 -11.90
N SER A 182 1.40 1.34 -12.20
CA SER A 182 1.78 0.38 -11.18
C SER A 182 3.20 0.62 -10.64
N LEU A 183 4.13 1.05 -11.48
CA LEU A 183 5.47 1.46 -11.04
C LEU A 183 5.42 2.68 -10.12
N ILE A 184 4.59 3.67 -10.45
CA ILE A 184 4.37 4.85 -9.59
C ILE A 184 3.74 4.41 -8.26
N HIS A 185 2.77 3.50 -8.29
CA HIS A 185 2.10 3.02 -7.08
C HIS A 185 3.04 2.29 -6.11
N ILE A 186 4.05 1.59 -6.60
CA ILE A 186 5.08 0.98 -5.77
C ILE A 186 5.91 2.04 -5.04
N SER A 187 6.17 3.17 -5.69
CA SER A 187 6.98 4.26 -5.14
C SER A 187 6.18 5.30 -4.35
N GLU A 188 4.86 5.41 -4.56
CA GLU A 188 3.98 6.40 -3.92
C GLU A 188 2.72 5.77 -3.30
N PRO A 189 2.80 5.03 -2.19
CA PRO A 189 1.63 4.40 -1.57
C PRO A 189 0.64 5.39 -0.93
N THR A 190 0.91 6.70 -0.94
CA THR A 190 0.20 7.69 -0.13
C THR A 190 -0.38 8.89 -0.90
N ARG A 191 -0.33 8.90 -2.23
CA ARG A 191 -0.85 10.04 -3.00
C ARG A 191 -2.38 10.02 -3.08
N HIS A 192 -3.00 10.84 -2.23
CA HIS A 192 -4.40 11.29 -2.36
C HIS A 192 -4.49 12.74 -2.04
#